data_177554a8b2ffbc005a7e3471b9f3c4f0
#
_entry.id   177554a8b2ffbc005a7e3471b9f3c4f0
#
_cell.length_a   1.000
_cell.length_b   1.000
_cell.length_c   1.000
_cell.angle_alpha   90.00
_cell.angle_beta   90.00
_cell.angle_gamma   90.00
#
_symmetry.space_group_name_H-M   'P 1'
#
loop_
_entity.id
_entity.type
_entity.pdbx_description
1 polymer ?
#
loop_
_entity_poly.entity_id
_entity_poly.type
_entity_poly.pdbx_seq_one_letter_code
_entity_poly.pdbx_strand_id
1 'polypeptide(L)'
;LQQFTMAPKTFSYKGKEHQFSISLGYAEYPTFASNRSQLMRCADAALYEIKLHGKNGCMAYKEGLELRARKQLGFAFKDISENLPGAFIIYRADKEDDELFYANQEFLHMAGYKDMDELFRLTKKSFRNLIREDEQKKIEASIWKQIDNGNENDYIHFHLRRADGAYLPVLDHGRIVESQQYGKVFYVLFMDWEDMNSHYSEKFSR
;
A
#
# COMPACT_ATOMS: atom_id res chain seq x y z
N LEU A 1 -5.64 -22.92 -26.25
CA LEU A 1 -5.05 -21.83 -25.44
C LEU A 1 -3.52 -21.87 -25.52
N GLN A 2 -2.86 -23.00 -25.28
CA GLN A 2 -1.39 -23.11 -25.34
C GLN A 2 -0.83 -22.71 -26.70
N GLN A 3 -1.39 -23.19 -27.81
CA GLN A 3 -0.97 -22.80 -29.14
C GLN A 3 -1.10 -21.29 -29.41
N PHE A 4 -2.08 -20.64 -28.81
CA PHE A 4 -2.30 -19.20 -28.97
C PHE A 4 -1.27 -18.36 -28.20
N THR A 5 -0.84 -18.82 -27.04
CA THR A 5 0.11 -18.06 -26.19
C THR A 5 1.56 -18.27 -26.62
N MET A 6 1.95 -19.47 -27.07
CA MET A 6 3.34 -19.82 -27.35
C MET A 6 3.83 -19.33 -28.73
N ALA A 7 2.95 -19.01 -29.69
CA ALA A 7 3.34 -18.47 -30.97
C ALA A 7 3.88 -17.04 -30.85
N PRO A 8 5.03 -16.71 -31.41
CA PRO A 8 5.53 -15.34 -31.48
C PRO A 8 4.49 -14.44 -32.17
N LYS A 9 4.21 -13.30 -31.56
CA LYS A 9 3.26 -12.33 -32.08
C LYS A 9 4.01 -11.05 -32.43
N THR A 10 3.78 -10.55 -33.63
CA THR A 10 4.35 -9.29 -34.09
C THR A 10 3.25 -8.34 -34.52
N PHE A 11 3.46 -7.07 -34.33
CA PHE A 11 2.63 -6.02 -34.90
C PHE A 11 3.52 -4.87 -35.38
N SER A 12 3.08 -4.19 -36.43
CA SER A 12 3.80 -3.04 -36.99
C SER A 12 3.17 -1.75 -36.45
N TYR A 13 4.00 -0.87 -35.89
CA TYR A 13 3.60 0.46 -35.43
C TYR A 13 4.64 1.50 -35.86
N LYS A 14 4.22 2.54 -36.58
CA LYS A 14 5.07 3.60 -37.10
C LYS A 14 6.25 3.06 -37.92
N GLY A 15 6.01 2.02 -38.75
CA GLY A 15 7.02 1.41 -39.59
C GLY A 15 8.06 0.53 -38.88
N LYS A 16 7.86 0.24 -37.57
CA LYS A 16 8.71 -0.68 -36.80
C LYS A 16 7.93 -1.91 -36.38
N GLU A 17 8.57 -3.07 -36.50
CA GLU A 17 8.02 -4.32 -35.98
C GLU A 17 8.29 -4.47 -34.48
N HIS A 18 7.25 -4.83 -33.74
CA HIS A 18 7.30 -5.09 -32.30
C HIS A 18 6.90 -6.53 -32.05
N GLN A 19 7.69 -7.23 -31.25
CA GLN A 19 7.36 -8.56 -30.76
C GLN A 19 6.75 -8.47 -29.37
N PHE A 20 5.72 -9.28 -29.12
CA PHE A 20 5.12 -9.39 -27.79
C PHE A 20 4.75 -10.83 -27.46
N SER A 21 4.64 -11.12 -26.18
CA SER A 21 4.20 -12.40 -25.65
C SER A 21 2.96 -12.21 -24.80
N ILE A 22 2.17 -13.28 -24.67
CA ILE A 22 0.95 -13.29 -23.88
C ILE A 22 1.11 -14.34 -22.79
N SER A 23 0.77 -13.94 -21.56
CA SER A 23 0.60 -14.86 -20.43
C SER A 23 -0.88 -14.95 -20.08
N LEU A 24 -1.39 -16.17 -19.88
CA LEU A 24 -2.81 -16.42 -19.64
C LEU A 24 -3.01 -17.42 -18.51
N GLY A 25 -3.67 -16.96 -17.43
CA GLY A 25 -4.14 -17.82 -16.35
C GLY A 25 -5.65 -18.05 -16.45
N TYR A 26 -6.12 -19.26 -16.14
CA TYR A 26 -7.54 -19.57 -16.12
C TYR A 26 -7.90 -20.53 -14.97
N ALA A 27 -9.17 -20.52 -14.59
CA ALA A 27 -9.72 -21.39 -13.58
C ALA A 27 -11.10 -21.92 -14.02
N GLU A 28 -11.49 -23.07 -13.51
CA GLU A 28 -12.76 -23.71 -13.83
C GLU A 28 -13.79 -23.48 -12.73
N TYR A 29 -15.01 -23.17 -13.17
CA TYR A 29 -16.18 -23.10 -12.32
C TYR A 29 -17.08 -24.31 -12.62
N PRO A 30 -17.67 -24.97 -11.60
CA PRO A 30 -17.60 -24.67 -10.16
C PRO A 30 -16.43 -25.34 -9.42
N THR A 31 -15.53 -26.02 -10.12
CA THR A 31 -14.48 -26.90 -9.57
C THR A 31 -13.62 -26.21 -8.51
N PHE A 32 -13.15 -24.98 -8.78
CA PHE A 32 -12.23 -24.27 -7.91
C PHE A 32 -12.81 -22.99 -7.29
N ALA A 33 -14.09 -22.69 -7.58
CA ALA A 33 -14.69 -21.45 -7.13
C ALA A 33 -16.19 -21.62 -6.92
N SER A 34 -16.74 -21.02 -5.88
CA SER A 34 -18.17 -20.95 -5.59
C SER A 34 -18.83 -19.64 -6.03
N ASN A 35 -18.03 -18.63 -6.36
CA ASN A 35 -18.49 -17.32 -6.80
C ASN A 35 -17.48 -16.64 -7.73
N ARG A 36 -17.91 -15.53 -8.37
CA ARG A 36 -17.10 -14.76 -9.32
C ARG A 36 -15.77 -14.29 -8.71
N SER A 37 -15.79 -13.75 -7.51
CA SER A 37 -14.58 -13.20 -6.86
C SER A 37 -13.55 -14.29 -6.61
N GLN A 38 -13.97 -15.46 -6.20
CA GLN A 38 -13.10 -16.61 -6.01
C GLN A 38 -12.55 -17.12 -7.34
N LEU A 39 -13.38 -17.19 -8.39
CA LEU A 39 -12.95 -17.60 -9.73
C LEU A 39 -11.86 -16.68 -10.28
N MET A 40 -12.05 -15.37 -10.15
CA MET A 40 -11.05 -14.39 -10.57
C MET A 40 -9.73 -14.54 -9.81
N ARG A 41 -9.77 -14.72 -8.48
CA ARG A 41 -8.55 -14.95 -7.68
C ARG A 41 -7.79 -16.21 -8.10
N CYS A 42 -8.51 -17.28 -8.40
CA CYS A 42 -7.90 -18.52 -8.89
C CYS A 42 -7.22 -18.31 -10.25
N ALA A 43 -7.87 -17.62 -11.18
CA ALA A 43 -7.29 -17.31 -12.49
C ALA A 43 -6.08 -16.37 -12.37
N ASP A 44 -6.13 -15.37 -11.50
CA ASP A 44 -5.02 -14.45 -11.22
C ASP A 44 -3.81 -15.17 -10.61
N ALA A 45 -4.03 -16.12 -9.69
CA ALA A 45 -2.96 -16.94 -9.12
C ALA A 45 -2.23 -17.75 -10.21
N ALA A 46 -2.97 -18.34 -11.15
CA ALA A 46 -2.39 -19.05 -12.29
C ALA A 46 -1.62 -18.13 -13.24
N LEU A 47 -2.15 -16.94 -13.51
CA LEU A 47 -1.47 -15.92 -14.32
C LEU A 47 -0.18 -15.42 -13.67
N TYR A 48 -0.20 -15.23 -12.37
CA TYR A 48 0.96 -14.80 -11.61
C TYR A 48 2.08 -15.84 -11.67
N GLU A 49 1.76 -17.10 -11.51
CA GLU A 49 2.72 -18.21 -11.58
C GLU A 49 3.46 -18.24 -12.94
N ILE A 50 2.74 -18.05 -14.06
CA ILE A 50 3.38 -17.95 -15.38
C ILE A 50 4.32 -16.74 -15.47
N LYS A 51 3.92 -15.60 -14.93
CA LYS A 51 4.76 -14.39 -14.96
C LYS A 51 6.05 -14.55 -14.19
N LEU A 52 6.06 -15.35 -13.14
CA LEU A 52 7.26 -15.70 -12.36
C LEU A 52 8.19 -16.65 -13.10
N HIS A 53 7.65 -17.57 -13.92
CA HIS A 53 8.41 -18.61 -14.61
C HIS A 53 8.76 -18.28 -16.07
N GLY A 54 8.99 -17.01 -16.38
CA GLY A 54 9.52 -16.57 -17.67
C GLY A 54 8.47 -16.03 -18.63
N LYS A 55 7.22 -15.88 -18.21
CA LYS A 55 6.11 -15.33 -19.03
C LYS A 55 5.81 -16.21 -20.26
N ASN A 56 5.06 -15.68 -21.24
CA ASN A 56 4.77 -16.34 -22.51
C ASN A 56 4.22 -17.78 -22.37
N GLY A 57 3.09 -17.93 -21.71
CA GLY A 57 2.50 -19.25 -21.47
C GLY A 57 1.04 -19.20 -21.06
N CYS A 58 0.47 -20.39 -20.85
CA CYS A 58 -0.89 -20.58 -20.40
C CYS A 58 -0.92 -21.62 -19.27
N MET A 59 -1.62 -21.32 -18.18
CA MET A 59 -1.74 -22.22 -17.03
C MET A 59 -3.16 -22.27 -16.48
N ALA A 60 -3.62 -23.48 -16.21
CA ALA A 60 -4.81 -23.70 -15.40
C ALA A 60 -4.50 -23.50 -13.91
N TYR A 61 -5.44 -22.94 -13.18
CA TYR A 61 -5.37 -22.96 -11.73
C TYR A 61 -5.35 -24.39 -11.21
N LYS A 62 -4.50 -24.62 -10.21
CA LYS A 62 -4.46 -25.86 -9.43
C LYS A 62 -4.53 -25.51 -7.97
N GLU A 63 -5.16 -26.35 -7.18
CA GLU A 63 -5.27 -26.15 -5.74
C GLU A 63 -3.89 -25.94 -5.09
N GLY A 64 -3.78 -24.93 -4.24
CA GLY A 64 -2.53 -24.56 -3.57
C GLY A 64 -1.62 -23.59 -4.35
N LEU A 65 -1.96 -23.17 -5.58
CA LEU A 65 -1.20 -22.14 -6.30
C LEU A 65 -1.17 -20.80 -5.57
N GLU A 66 -2.26 -20.41 -4.93
CA GLU A 66 -2.31 -19.18 -4.12
C GLU A 66 -1.31 -19.20 -2.96
N LEU A 67 -1.15 -20.35 -2.32
CA LEU A 67 -0.18 -20.54 -1.23
C LEU A 67 1.26 -20.49 -1.73
N ARG A 68 1.51 -20.99 -2.94
CA ARG A 68 2.85 -20.94 -3.57
C ARG A 68 3.21 -19.54 -4.01
N ALA A 69 2.29 -18.81 -4.64
CA ALA A 69 2.51 -17.43 -5.05
C ALA A 69 2.82 -16.52 -3.84
N ARG A 70 2.12 -16.71 -2.72
CA ARG A 70 2.40 -16.01 -1.45
C ARG A 70 3.75 -16.41 -0.83
N LYS A 71 4.14 -17.71 -0.92
CA LYS A 71 5.42 -18.18 -0.39
C LYS A 71 6.63 -17.77 -1.23
N GLN A 72 6.47 -17.57 -2.55
CA GLN A 72 7.59 -17.23 -3.43
C GLN A 72 8.05 -15.77 -3.31
N LEU A 73 7.19 -14.84 -2.92
CA LEU A 73 7.62 -13.49 -2.54
C LEU A 73 8.39 -13.48 -1.21
N GLY A 74 8.36 -14.61 -0.47
CA GLY A 74 9.05 -14.76 0.82
C GLY A 74 8.44 -13.94 1.95
N PHE A 75 7.51 -13.02 1.63
CA PHE A 75 6.89 -12.13 2.60
C PHE A 75 5.41 -11.95 2.28
N ALA A 76 4.52 -12.20 3.25
CA ALA A 76 3.15 -11.74 3.16
C ALA A 76 3.10 -10.22 3.36
N PHE A 77 2.07 -9.53 2.83
CA PHE A 77 1.88 -8.10 3.10
C PHE A 77 1.93 -7.80 4.60
N LYS A 78 1.33 -8.66 5.42
CA LYS A 78 1.39 -8.56 6.87
C LYS A 78 2.83 -8.60 7.39
N ASP A 79 3.65 -9.52 6.89
CA ASP A 79 5.05 -9.65 7.35
C ASP A 79 5.87 -8.41 7.00
N ILE A 80 5.64 -7.82 5.82
CA ILE A 80 6.29 -6.57 5.42
C ILE A 80 5.82 -5.42 6.30
N SER A 81 4.51 -5.23 6.40
CA SER A 81 3.93 -4.08 7.10
C SER A 81 4.19 -4.09 8.61
N GLU A 82 4.19 -5.28 9.23
CA GLU A 82 4.48 -5.45 10.67
C GLU A 82 5.99 -5.34 10.99
N ASN A 83 6.86 -5.54 10.01
CA ASN A 83 8.32 -5.47 10.19
C ASN A 83 8.96 -4.27 9.46
N LEU A 84 8.18 -3.32 8.96
CA LEU A 84 8.72 -2.05 8.48
C LEU A 84 9.39 -1.31 9.65
N PRO A 85 10.63 -0.82 9.48
CA PRO A 85 11.29 -0.03 10.51
C PRO A 85 10.72 1.39 10.55
N GLY A 86 9.51 1.54 11.11
CA GLY A 86 8.83 2.81 11.26
C GLY A 86 7.32 2.68 11.36
N ALA A 87 6.72 3.66 11.98
CA ALA A 87 5.28 3.77 12.10
C ALA A 87 4.66 4.08 10.75
N PHE A 88 3.67 3.30 10.33
CA PHE A 88 3.11 3.35 8.98
C PHE A 88 1.59 3.28 9.01
N ILE A 89 0.94 4.13 8.19
CA ILE A 89 -0.50 4.10 7.98
C ILE A 89 -0.86 4.18 6.49
N ILE A 90 -2.09 3.81 6.18
CA ILE A 90 -2.72 4.02 4.87
C ILE A 90 -4.06 4.70 5.11
N TYR A 91 -4.31 5.80 4.38
CA TYR A 91 -5.60 6.48 4.40
C TYR A 91 -6.00 6.97 3.01
N ARG A 92 -7.28 7.29 2.81
CA ARG A 92 -7.81 7.79 1.53
C ARG A 92 -7.23 9.16 1.20
N ALA A 93 -6.76 9.33 -0.03
CA ALA A 93 -6.24 10.60 -0.53
C ALA A 93 -7.38 11.41 -1.18
N ASP A 94 -8.27 11.94 -0.33
CA ASP A 94 -9.38 12.79 -0.73
C ASP A 94 -9.51 13.95 0.27
N LYS A 95 -9.89 15.16 -0.23
CA LYS A 95 -9.98 16.36 0.60
C LYS A 95 -11.16 16.35 1.58
N GLU A 96 -12.21 15.61 1.25
CA GLU A 96 -13.45 15.53 2.04
C GLU A 96 -13.55 14.22 2.82
N ASP A 97 -12.86 13.16 2.34
CA ASP A 97 -12.89 11.82 2.91
C ASP A 97 -11.47 11.28 3.10
N ASP A 98 -10.95 11.40 4.31
CA ASP A 98 -9.61 10.97 4.72
C ASP A 98 -9.63 9.67 5.54
N GLU A 99 -10.49 8.72 5.15
CA GLU A 99 -10.73 7.47 5.86
C GLU A 99 -9.43 6.66 6.06
N LEU A 100 -9.14 6.33 7.31
CA LEU A 100 -8.04 5.43 7.70
C LEU A 100 -8.39 3.98 7.35
N PHE A 101 -7.51 3.32 6.59
CA PHE A 101 -7.66 1.92 6.21
C PHE A 101 -6.79 0.98 7.02
N TYR A 102 -5.58 1.42 7.36
CA TYR A 102 -4.58 0.56 7.98
C TYR A 102 -3.58 1.35 8.81
N ALA A 103 -3.09 0.74 9.88
CA ALA A 103 -1.89 1.13 10.61
C ALA A 103 -1.11 -0.13 11.00
N ASN A 104 0.23 -0.07 10.97
CA ASN A 104 1.05 -1.16 11.45
C ASN A 104 1.23 -1.12 12.96
N GLN A 105 1.81 -2.17 13.53
CA GLN A 105 2.01 -2.29 14.98
C GLN A 105 2.90 -1.17 15.54
N GLU A 106 3.91 -0.75 14.79
CA GLU A 106 4.81 0.36 15.17
C GLU A 106 4.06 1.68 15.31
N PHE A 107 3.11 1.98 14.41
CA PHE A 107 2.26 3.17 14.55
C PHE A 107 1.36 3.09 15.79
N LEU A 108 0.71 1.95 16.00
CA LEU A 108 -0.14 1.76 17.18
C LEU A 108 0.64 1.95 18.46
N HIS A 109 1.84 1.40 18.54
CA HIS A 109 2.73 1.54 19.69
C HIS A 109 3.20 2.99 19.88
N MET A 110 3.70 3.64 18.84
CA MET A 110 4.15 5.03 18.88
C MET A 110 3.05 5.99 19.32
N ALA A 111 1.84 5.81 18.77
CA ALA A 111 0.68 6.64 19.08
C ALA A 111 -0.10 6.19 20.33
N GLY A 112 0.29 5.06 20.96
CA GLY A 112 -0.28 4.56 22.20
C GLY A 112 -1.65 3.90 22.07
N TYR A 113 -2.03 3.45 20.86
CA TYR A 113 -3.26 2.68 20.63
C TYR A 113 -3.02 1.21 20.93
N LYS A 114 -4.00 0.58 21.58
CA LYS A 114 -3.95 -0.84 21.90
C LYS A 114 -4.03 -1.73 20.64
N ASP A 115 -4.91 -1.37 19.71
CA ASP A 115 -5.22 -2.09 18.49
C ASP A 115 -5.89 -1.17 17.45
N MET A 116 -6.14 -1.72 16.25
CA MET A 116 -6.81 -1.01 15.16
C MET A 116 -8.25 -0.59 15.51
N ASP A 117 -8.97 -1.38 16.30
CA ASP A 117 -10.35 -1.07 16.68
C ASP A 117 -10.39 0.17 17.58
N GLU A 118 -9.45 0.28 18.51
CA GLU A 118 -9.31 1.46 19.35
C GLU A 118 -8.92 2.70 18.54
N LEU A 119 -7.94 2.57 17.63
CA LEU A 119 -7.56 3.63 16.70
C LEU A 119 -8.79 4.14 15.93
N PHE A 120 -9.53 3.25 15.28
CA PHE A 120 -10.72 3.61 14.50
C PHE A 120 -11.82 4.24 15.34
N ARG A 121 -12.03 3.75 16.54
CA ARG A 121 -13.03 4.30 17.48
C ARG A 121 -12.67 5.72 17.92
N LEU A 122 -11.41 5.95 18.33
CA LEU A 122 -10.98 7.25 18.87
C LEU A 122 -10.78 8.31 17.79
N THR A 123 -10.33 7.91 16.60
CA THR A 123 -10.13 8.81 15.46
C THR A 123 -11.38 8.93 14.58
N LYS A 124 -12.43 8.15 14.81
CA LYS A 124 -13.60 8.01 13.93
C LYS A 124 -13.19 7.65 12.49
N LYS A 125 -12.12 6.86 12.35
CA LYS A 125 -11.49 6.48 11.08
C LYS A 125 -10.99 7.64 10.22
N SER A 126 -10.73 8.81 10.74
CA SER A 126 -10.27 9.95 9.98
C SER A 126 -8.83 10.28 10.34
N PHE A 127 -7.98 10.48 9.31
CA PHE A 127 -6.60 10.92 9.48
C PHE A 127 -6.52 12.31 10.15
N ARG A 128 -7.41 13.23 9.78
CA ARG A 128 -7.53 14.57 10.38
C ARG A 128 -7.58 14.53 11.90
N ASN A 129 -8.26 13.54 12.46
CA ASN A 129 -8.41 13.38 13.90
C ASN A 129 -7.14 12.86 14.62
N LEU A 130 -6.11 12.50 13.86
CA LEU A 130 -4.75 12.26 14.37
C LEU A 130 -3.94 13.55 14.49
N ILE A 131 -4.36 14.63 13.86
CA ILE A 131 -3.67 15.92 13.90
C ILE A 131 -4.24 16.75 15.06
N ARG A 132 -3.38 17.48 15.76
CA ARG A 132 -3.81 18.45 16.79
C ARG A 132 -4.82 19.44 16.18
N GLU A 133 -5.92 19.71 16.89
CA GLU A 133 -7.09 20.41 16.35
C GLU A 133 -6.76 21.79 15.76
N ASP A 134 -5.87 22.54 16.41
CA ASP A 134 -5.45 23.88 15.98
C ASP A 134 -4.53 23.85 14.73
N GLU A 135 -3.95 22.70 14.41
CA GLU A 135 -3.07 22.51 13.25
C GLU A 135 -3.77 21.92 12.04
N GLN A 136 -4.93 21.26 12.19
CA GLN A 136 -5.61 20.48 11.14
C GLN A 136 -5.69 21.22 9.80
N LYS A 137 -6.30 22.40 9.77
CA LYS A 137 -6.49 23.18 8.54
C LYS A 137 -5.18 23.56 7.85
N LYS A 138 -4.16 23.90 8.65
CA LYS A 138 -2.84 24.29 8.14
C LYS A 138 -2.14 23.09 7.53
N ILE A 139 -2.19 21.95 8.21
CA ILE A 139 -1.55 20.71 7.78
C ILE A 139 -2.20 20.17 6.50
N GLU A 140 -3.53 20.08 6.45
CA GLU A 140 -4.26 19.67 5.25
C GLU A 140 -3.94 20.58 4.06
N ALA A 141 -3.98 21.89 4.25
CA ALA A 141 -3.63 22.83 3.18
C ALA A 141 -2.18 22.64 2.69
N SER A 142 -1.25 22.30 3.59
CA SER A 142 0.14 22.02 3.24
C SER A 142 0.32 20.74 2.45
N ILE A 143 -0.35 19.64 2.85
CA ILE A 143 -0.36 18.36 2.14
C ILE A 143 -0.86 18.59 0.71
N TRP A 144 -2.05 19.14 0.56
CA TRP A 144 -2.66 19.33 -0.75
C TRP A 144 -1.90 20.33 -1.64
N LYS A 145 -1.29 21.35 -1.05
CA LYS A 145 -0.40 22.27 -1.79
C LYS A 145 0.80 21.54 -2.40
N GLN A 146 1.40 20.59 -1.69
CA GLN A 146 2.51 19.80 -2.22
C GLN A 146 2.04 18.90 -3.35
N ILE A 147 0.92 18.21 -3.16
CA ILE A 147 0.34 17.28 -4.14
C ILE A 147 -0.18 18.03 -5.39
N ASP A 148 -0.93 19.11 -5.23
CA ASP A 148 -1.46 19.91 -6.34
C ASP A 148 -0.33 20.57 -7.19
N ASN A 149 0.85 20.75 -6.61
CA ASN A 149 2.06 21.20 -7.33
C ASN A 149 2.74 20.07 -8.13
N GLY A 150 2.15 18.87 -8.19
CA GLY A 150 2.65 17.73 -8.96
C GLY A 150 3.66 16.87 -8.21
N ASN A 151 3.81 17.04 -6.91
CA ASN A 151 4.61 16.12 -6.08
C ASN A 151 3.81 14.86 -5.78
N GLU A 152 4.42 13.70 -5.95
CA GLU A 152 3.85 12.42 -5.51
C GLU A 152 4.02 12.19 -4.00
N ASN A 153 4.90 12.96 -3.36
CA ASN A 153 5.24 12.85 -1.94
C ASN A 153 5.03 14.19 -1.24
N ASP A 154 4.70 14.12 0.04
CA ASP A 154 4.68 15.25 0.96
C ASP A 154 5.58 14.98 2.19
N TYR A 155 6.00 16.06 2.84
CA TYR A 155 6.76 16.03 4.09
C TYR A 155 6.15 17.07 5.01
N ILE A 156 5.59 16.64 6.12
CA ILE A 156 4.88 17.51 7.05
C ILE A 156 5.35 17.26 8.49
N HIS A 157 5.59 18.34 9.20
CA HIS A 157 5.84 18.31 10.65
C HIS A 157 4.59 18.80 11.38
N PHE A 158 4.08 18.00 12.32
CA PHE A 158 2.92 18.33 13.12
C PHE A 158 2.89 17.58 14.47
N HIS A 159 1.88 17.88 15.29
CA HIS A 159 1.66 17.18 16.55
C HIS A 159 0.61 16.09 16.38
N LEU A 160 1.07 14.84 16.41
CA LEU A 160 0.23 13.65 16.38
C LEU A 160 -0.51 13.49 17.71
N ARG A 161 -1.82 13.33 17.65
CA ARG A 161 -2.67 13.03 18.81
C ARG A 161 -2.54 11.56 19.19
N ARG A 162 -2.14 11.30 20.43
CA ARG A 162 -2.04 9.96 20.99
C ARG A 162 -3.36 9.48 21.60
N ALA A 163 -3.47 8.17 21.86
CA ALA A 163 -4.65 7.56 22.47
C ALA A 163 -4.98 8.12 23.86
N ASP A 164 -3.97 8.51 24.64
CA ASP A 164 -4.10 9.12 25.96
C ASP A 164 -4.45 10.62 25.92
N GLY A 165 -4.57 11.21 24.72
CA GLY A 165 -4.83 12.63 24.49
C GLY A 165 -3.58 13.51 24.52
N ALA A 166 -2.39 12.98 24.80
CA ALA A 166 -1.14 13.71 24.65
C ALA A 166 -0.80 13.95 23.19
N TYR A 167 0.17 14.80 22.93
CA TYR A 167 0.65 15.13 21.59
C TYR A 167 2.11 14.75 21.44
N LEU A 168 2.44 14.14 20.30
CA LEU A 168 3.79 13.76 19.92
C LEU A 168 4.19 14.55 18.68
N PRO A 169 5.28 15.34 18.71
CA PRO A 169 5.79 15.97 17.49
C PRO A 169 6.35 14.91 16.54
N VAL A 170 5.83 14.87 15.33
CA VAL A 170 6.22 13.90 14.31
C VAL A 170 6.58 14.58 12.99
N LEU A 171 7.48 13.96 12.25
CA LEU A 171 7.65 14.19 10.82
C LEU A 171 6.95 13.06 10.08
N ASP A 172 6.00 13.39 9.21
CA ASP A 172 5.45 12.43 8.29
C ASP A 172 6.06 12.54 6.89
N HIS A 173 6.11 11.43 6.21
CA HIS A 173 6.46 11.33 4.81
C HIS A 173 5.39 10.50 4.11
N GLY A 174 4.51 11.20 3.42
CA GLY A 174 3.40 10.62 2.67
C GLY A 174 3.73 10.44 1.19
N ARG A 175 3.11 9.44 0.58
CA ARG A 175 3.12 9.21 -0.86
C ARG A 175 1.73 8.85 -1.36
N ILE A 176 1.27 9.53 -2.42
CA ILE A 176 0.05 9.13 -3.14
C ILE A 176 0.32 7.91 -4.02
N VAL A 177 -0.59 6.92 -3.91
CA VAL A 177 -0.57 5.68 -4.69
C VAL A 177 -1.98 5.43 -5.23
N GLU A 178 -2.07 5.00 -6.48
CA GLU A 178 -3.33 4.55 -7.09
C GLU A 178 -3.61 3.11 -6.69
N SER A 179 -4.66 2.88 -5.92
CA SER A 179 -5.13 1.55 -5.52
C SER A 179 -6.29 1.11 -6.40
N GLN A 180 -6.25 -0.12 -6.90
CA GLN A 180 -7.35 -0.69 -7.71
C GLN A 180 -8.65 -0.82 -6.91
N GLN A 181 -8.59 -0.95 -5.60
CA GLN A 181 -9.74 -1.19 -4.73
C GLN A 181 -10.27 0.11 -4.09
N TYR A 182 -9.38 1.04 -3.73
CA TYR A 182 -9.72 2.20 -2.90
C TYR A 182 -9.52 3.54 -3.63
N GLY A 183 -9.11 3.53 -4.92
CA GLY A 183 -8.72 4.73 -5.63
C GLY A 183 -7.40 5.31 -5.10
N LYS A 184 -7.29 6.62 -5.05
CA LYS A 184 -6.08 7.26 -4.52
C LYS A 184 -6.00 7.11 -3.00
N VAL A 185 -4.83 6.69 -2.52
CA VAL A 185 -4.54 6.53 -1.10
C VAL A 185 -3.19 7.14 -0.77
N PHE A 186 -3.02 7.63 0.44
CA PHE A 186 -1.72 7.96 1.00
C PHE A 186 -1.12 6.77 1.73
N TYR A 187 0.15 6.49 1.45
CA TYR A 187 1.04 5.65 2.25
C TYR A 187 1.94 6.58 3.04
N VAL A 188 1.87 6.53 4.37
CA VAL A 188 2.57 7.50 5.23
C VAL A 188 3.43 6.80 6.25
N LEU A 189 4.71 7.19 6.29
CA LEU A 189 5.66 6.85 7.34
C LEU A 189 5.78 8.02 8.32
N PHE A 190 5.78 7.70 9.60
CA PHE A 190 5.99 8.65 10.69
C PHE A 190 7.32 8.41 11.37
N MET A 191 7.95 9.50 11.73
CA MET A 191 9.16 9.53 12.53
C MET A 191 8.93 10.43 13.75
N ASP A 192 9.30 9.96 14.93
CA ASP A 192 9.35 10.79 16.13
C ASP A 192 10.40 11.89 15.93
N TRP A 193 9.97 13.14 15.99
CA TRP A 193 10.83 14.28 15.72
C TRP A 193 11.91 14.48 16.79
N GLU A 194 11.59 14.24 18.06
CA GLU A 194 12.51 14.41 19.17
C GLU A 194 13.58 13.32 19.16
N ASP A 195 13.18 12.06 18.95
CA ASP A 195 14.09 10.93 18.87
C ASP A 195 15.05 11.08 17.68
N MET A 196 14.55 11.47 16.52
CA MET A 196 15.36 11.73 15.35
C MET A 196 16.39 12.84 15.58
N ASN A 197 15.98 13.97 16.18
CA ASN A 197 16.87 15.09 16.46
C ASN A 197 17.94 14.76 17.51
N SER A 198 17.59 13.97 18.53
CA SER A 198 18.55 13.54 19.55
C SER A 198 19.68 12.69 18.95
N HIS A 199 19.34 11.74 18.10
CA HIS A 199 20.31 10.90 17.41
C HIS A 199 21.17 11.66 16.39
N TYR A 200 20.65 12.70 15.76
CA TYR A 200 21.43 13.55 14.85
C TYR A 200 22.41 14.46 15.60
N SER A 201 21.98 15.07 16.70
CA SER A 201 22.84 15.99 17.47
C SER A 201 24.02 15.28 18.11
N GLU A 202 23.89 14.03 18.55
CA GLU A 202 24.98 13.24 19.11
C GLU A 202 26.05 12.82 18.07
N LYS A 203 25.66 12.59 16.82
CA LYS A 203 26.58 12.13 15.77
C LYS A 203 27.33 13.24 15.05
N PHE A 204 26.82 14.45 15.04
CA PHE A 204 27.41 15.60 14.31
C PHE A 204 27.99 16.69 15.21
N SER A 205 28.04 16.49 16.52
CA SER A 205 28.71 17.38 17.47
C SER A 205 30.16 17.00 17.75
N ARG A 206 30.80 16.24 16.82
CA ARG A 206 32.23 15.90 16.90
C ARG A 206 33.00 16.50 15.75
#